data_c4bcdf8e6294b9a5f3b1bfbd6757fb09
#
_entry.id   c4bcdf8e6294b9a5f3b1bfbd6757fb09
#
_cell.length_a   1.000
_cell.length_b   1.000
_cell.length_c   1.000
_cell.angle_alpha   90.00
_cell.angle_beta   90.00
_cell.angle_gamma   90.00
#
_symmetry.space_group_name_H-M   'P 1'
#
loop_
_entity.id
_entity.type
_entity.pdbx_description
1 polymer ?
#
loop_
_entity_poly.entity_id
_entity_poly.type
_entity_poly.pdbx_seq_one_letter_code
_entity_poly.pdbx_strand_id
1 'polypeptide(L)'
;MTDEGRPSYLKDVIVFIPSLNPDDKLLSTVRSLREEGFTRILVLDDGSREETAPVFARVKSECGCELLRHPINLGKGRALQTAFMYILNTYPACAGVVTVDADGQHKAKDVAACARALLDHPDSLILGCRDFNESGVPARSRFGNRLTRRVFSFLCGLKVSDTQTGLRGMSKRLMEAFLPVKGERFEYEMNMLIEADERQLPIREVPIETVYIEENRSSHFNPLLDSVRVYSVFASFFKSSGRVVSRL
;
A
#
# COMPACT_ATOMS: atom_id res chain seq x y z
N MET A 1 -27.79 -5.96 12.50
CA MET A 1 -27.42 -4.53 12.41
C MET A 1 -27.77 -4.10 11.00
N THR A 2 -28.74 -3.22 10.86
CA THR A 2 -29.30 -2.76 9.58
C THR A 2 -28.26 -1.96 8.78
N ASP A 3 -28.23 -2.18 7.47
CA ASP A 3 -27.30 -1.58 6.46
C ASP A 3 -27.57 -0.07 6.22
N GLU A 4 -28.38 0.56 7.07
CA GLU A 4 -28.81 1.94 6.95
C GLU A 4 -27.73 2.89 7.49
N GLY A 5 -26.92 3.44 6.59
CA GLY A 5 -25.95 4.50 6.87
C GLY A 5 -24.52 4.25 6.37
N ARG A 6 -24.22 3.05 5.86
CA ARG A 6 -22.89 2.76 5.30
C ARG A 6 -22.77 3.22 3.86
N PRO A 7 -21.65 3.84 3.47
CA PRO A 7 -21.46 4.29 2.09
C PRO A 7 -21.53 3.13 1.10
N SER A 8 -22.52 3.11 0.22
CA SER A 8 -22.75 2.02 -0.74
C SER A 8 -21.56 1.79 -1.66
N TYR A 9 -20.76 2.80 -1.92
CA TYR A 9 -19.58 2.74 -2.82
C TYR A 9 -18.45 1.84 -2.29
N LEU A 10 -18.37 1.58 -0.98
CA LEU A 10 -17.33 0.71 -0.41
C LEU A 10 -17.49 -0.77 -0.83
N LYS A 11 -18.67 -1.15 -1.34
CA LYS A 11 -18.92 -2.51 -1.88
C LYS A 11 -18.20 -2.77 -3.20
N ASP A 12 -17.87 -1.71 -3.94
CA ASP A 12 -17.24 -1.80 -5.25
C ASP A 12 -15.71 -1.80 -5.20
N VAL A 13 -15.14 -1.51 -4.01
CA VAL A 13 -13.70 -1.45 -3.78
C VAL A 13 -13.27 -2.62 -2.91
N ILE A 14 -12.16 -3.25 -3.30
CA ILE A 14 -11.54 -4.33 -2.53
C ILE A 14 -10.45 -3.71 -1.64
N VAL A 15 -10.43 -4.08 -0.36
CA VAL A 15 -9.28 -3.78 0.51
C VAL A 15 -8.33 -4.96 0.47
N PHE A 16 -7.06 -4.70 0.18
CA PHE A 16 -6.01 -5.71 0.17
C PHE A 16 -4.98 -5.46 1.28
N ILE A 17 -4.68 -6.51 2.05
CA ILE A 17 -3.75 -6.46 3.18
C ILE A 17 -2.67 -7.53 3.00
N PRO A 18 -1.45 -7.16 2.51
CA PRO A 18 -0.30 -8.05 2.54
C PRO A 18 0.17 -8.23 3.99
N SER A 19 0.45 -9.47 4.40
CA SER A 19 0.76 -9.76 5.79
C SER A 19 1.87 -10.80 5.92
N LEU A 20 2.84 -10.50 6.78
CA LEU A 20 3.93 -11.40 7.13
C LEU A 20 4.07 -11.42 8.66
N ASN A 21 3.92 -12.61 9.28
CA ASN A 21 4.00 -12.80 10.72
C ASN A 21 3.17 -11.78 11.52
N PRO A 22 1.85 -11.65 11.24
CA PRO A 22 1.00 -10.68 11.92
C PRO A 22 0.79 -11.01 13.39
N ASP A 23 0.49 -9.98 14.15
CA ASP A 23 -0.09 -10.07 15.49
C ASP A 23 -1.61 -9.75 15.47
N ASP A 24 -2.23 -9.58 16.63
CA ASP A 24 -3.66 -9.25 16.76
C ASP A 24 -4.05 -7.90 16.15
N LYS A 25 -3.09 -7.05 15.74
CA LYS A 25 -3.37 -5.79 15.03
C LYS A 25 -4.03 -6.05 13.68
N LEU A 26 -3.65 -7.14 12.98
CA LEU A 26 -4.30 -7.53 11.74
C LEU A 26 -5.80 -7.75 11.96
N LEU A 27 -6.18 -8.49 13.00
CA LEU A 27 -7.59 -8.73 13.32
C LEU A 27 -8.33 -7.43 13.64
N SER A 28 -7.70 -6.55 14.42
CA SER A 28 -8.26 -5.24 14.76
C SER A 28 -8.46 -4.35 13.55
N THR A 29 -7.47 -4.35 12.64
CA THR A 29 -7.55 -3.61 11.35
C THR A 29 -8.71 -4.12 10.52
N VAL A 30 -8.84 -5.42 10.36
CA VAL A 30 -9.92 -6.02 9.56
C VAL A 30 -11.30 -5.74 10.16
N ARG A 31 -11.44 -5.82 11.49
CA ARG A 31 -12.70 -5.50 12.17
C ARG A 31 -13.10 -4.04 11.94
N SER A 32 -12.17 -3.10 12.12
CA SER A 32 -12.46 -1.67 11.89
C SER A 32 -12.84 -1.38 10.43
N LEU A 33 -12.22 -2.06 9.46
CA LEU A 33 -12.62 -1.95 8.05
C LEU A 33 -14.02 -2.51 7.78
N ARG A 34 -14.41 -3.61 8.45
CA ARG A 34 -15.77 -4.15 8.38
C ARG A 34 -16.80 -3.20 9.00
N GLU A 35 -16.47 -2.61 10.14
CA GLU A 35 -17.30 -1.61 10.82
C GLU A 35 -17.50 -0.36 9.96
N GLU A 36 -16.47 0.09 9.23
CA GLU A 36 -16.54 1.20 8.28
C GLU A 36 -17.47 0.90 7.08
N GLY A 37 -17.62 -0.39 6.71
CA GLY A 37 -18.53 -0.81 5.64
C GLY A 37 -17.88 -1.54 4.47
N PHE A 38 -16.60 -1.83 4.53
CA PHE A 38 -15.95 -2.64 3.50
C PHE A 38 -16.46 -4.09 3.53
N THR A 39 -16.98 -4.55 2.41
CA THR A 39 -17.54 -5.91 2.28
C THR A 39 -16.56 -6.91 1.67
N ARG A 40 -15.54 -6.44 0.96
CA ARG A 40 -14.53 -7.28 0.30
C ARG A 40 -13.16 -6.96 0.82
N ILE A 41 -12.64 -7.85 1.67
CA ILE A 41 -11.30 -7.73 2.25
C ILE A 41 -10.53 -8.99 1.89
N LEU A 42 -9.43 -8.80 1.20
CA LEU A 42 -8.49 -9.83 0.78
C LEU A 42 -7.22 -9.69 1.64
N VAL A 43 -6.85 -10.76 2.32
CA VAL A 43 -5.61 -10.85 3.08
C VAL A 43 -4.69 -11.84 2.38
N LEU A 44 -3.40 -11.52 2.26
CA LEU A 44 -2.41 -12.46 1.74
C LEU A 44 -1.36 -12.73 2.81
N ASP A 45 -1.26 -13.99 3.23
CA ASP A 45 -0.17 -14.51 4.04
C ASP A 45 1.07 -14.73 3.16
N ASP A 46 2.08 -13.88 3.30
CA ASP A 46 3.32 -13.97 2.51
C ASP A 46 4.32 -14.96 3.12
N GLY A 47 3.89 -16.20 3.35
CA GLY A 47 4.73 -17.26 3.87
C GLY A 47 5.14 -17.05 5.33
N SER A 48 4.19 -16.70 6.16
CA SER A 48 4.38 -16.50 7.59
C SER A 48 4.73 -17.80 8.32
N ARG A 49 5.34 -17.66 9.49
CA ARG A 49 5.64 -18.75 10.41
C ARG A 49 4.36 -19.40 10.93
N GLU A 50 4.43 -20.69 11.26
CA GLU A 50 3.27 -21.49 11.66
C GLU A 50 2.61 -20.96 12.94
N GLU A 51 3.39 -20.37 13.85
CA GLU A 51 2.89 -19.78 15.10
C GLU A 51 1.87 -18.66 14.87
N THR A 52 1.87 -18.04 13.68
CA THR A 52 0.92 -16.97 13.32
C THR A 52 -0.34 -17.47 12.62
N ALA A 53 -0.40 -18.77 12.27
CA ALA A 53 -1.57 -19.36 11.61
C ALA A 53 -2.89 -19.13 12.35
N PRO A 54 -2.95 -19.13 13.70
CA PRO A 54 -4.19 -18.83 14.42
C PRO A 54 -4.74 -17.42 14.14
N VAL A 55 -3.88 -16.42 13.89
CA VAL A 55 -4.31 -15.05 13.55
C VAL A 55 -5.06 -15.04 12.20
N PHE A 56 -4.50 -15.69 11.19
CA PHE A 56 -5.15 -15.81 9.88
C PHE A 56 -6.45 -16.61 9.95
N ALA A 57 -6.48 -17.70 10.73
CA ALA A 57 -7.70 -18.47 10.94
C ALA A 57 -8.83 -17.63 11.55
N ARG A 58 -8.51 -16.79 12.53
CA ARG A 58 -9.46 -15.86 13.15
C ARG A 58 -9.93 -14.78 12.18
N VAL A 59 -9.04 -14.19 11.39
CA VAL A 59 -9.40 -13.20 10.38
C VAL A 59 -10.38 -13.80 9.36
N LYS A 60 -10.16 -15.04 8.95
CA LYS A 60 -11.07 -15.74 8.04
C LYS A 60 -12.41 -16.07 8.69
N SER A 61 -12.40 -16.69 9.89
CA SER A 61 -13.62 -17.19 10.54
C SER A 61 -14.47 -16.09 11.18
N GLU A 62 -13.85 -15.11 11.83
CA GLU A 62 -14.57 -14.05 12.55
C GLU A 62 -14.96 -12.88 11.65
N CYS A 63 -14.15 -12.56 10.63
CA CYS A 63 -14.36 -11.38 9.77
C CYS A 63 -14.80 -11.73 8.34
N GLY A 64 -14.84 -13.01 7.96
CA GLY A 64 -15.24 -13.43 6.63
C GLY A 64 -14.31 -12.91 5.52
N CYS A 65 -13.01 -12.75 5.83
CA CYS A 65 -12.04 -12.31 4.84
C CYS A 65 -11.65 -13.45 3.91
N GLU A 66 -11.34 -13.08 2.67
CA GLU A 66 -10.68 -13.97 1.75
C GLU A 66 -9.20 -14.03 2.07
N LEU A 67 -8.64 -15.24 2.05
CA LEU A 67 -7.24 -15.48 2.43
C LEU A 67 -6.51 -16.18 1.30
N LEU A 68 -5.46 -15.53 0.79
CA LEU A 68 -4.44 -16.14 -0.06
C LEU A 68 -3.19 -16.46 0.77
N ARG A 69 -2.37 -17.40 0.29
CA ARG A 69 -1.12 -17.75 0.95
C ARG A 69 -0.02 -18.06 -0.05
N HIS A 70 1.15 -17.50 0.18
CA HIS A 70 2.40 -17.92 -0.45
C HIS A 70 3.03 -19.06 0.38
N PRO A 71 3.65 -20.05 -0.26
CA PRO A 71 4.30 -21.16 0.45
C PRO A 71 5.54 -20.71 1.22
N ILE A 72 6.17 -19.61 0.80
CA ILE A 72 7.35 -18.98 1.43
C ILE A 72 7.22 -17.46 1.31
N ASN A 73 8.02 -16.72 2.07
CA ASN A 73 8.10 -15.26 1.96
C ASN A 73 8.69 -14.85 0.59
N LEU A 74 7.85 -14.31 -0.26
CA LEU A 74 8.21 -13.77 -1.58
C LEU A 74 8.39 -12.25 -1.57
N GLY A 75 7.91 -11.58 -0.54
CA GLY A 75 8.01 -10.13 -0.32
C GLY A 75 6.76 -9.36 -0.71
N LYS A 76 6.64 -8.15 -0.14
CA LYS A 76 5.45 -7.28 -0.28
C LYS A 76 5.10 -6.99 -1.74
N GLY A 77 6.09 -6.76 -2.60
CA GLY A 77 5.86 -6.52 -4.03
C GLY A 77 5.22 -7.72 -4.72
N ARG A 78 5.69 -8.94 -4.43
CA ARG A 78 5.07 -10.17 -4.95
C ARG A 78 3.66 -10.37 -4.40
N ALA A 79 3.43 -10.07 -3.13
CA ALA A 79 2.11 -10.13 -2.54
C ALA A 79 1.12 -9.18 -3.25
N LEU A 80 1.57 -7.95 -3.58
CA LEU A 80 0.79 -6.99 -4.36
C LEU A 80 0.48 -7.52 -5.77
N GLN A 81 1.48 -8.03 -6.50
CA GLN A 81 1.28 -8.60 -7.84
C GLN A 81 0.33 -9.80 -7.83
N THR A 82 0.47 -10.71 -6.85
CA THR A 82 -0.43 -11.86 -6.68
C THR A 82 -1.86 -11.40 -6.42
N ALA A 83 -2.04 -10.41 -5.54
CA ALA A 83 -3.36 -9.86 -5.27
C ALA A 83 -3.97 -9.17 -6.49
N PHE A 84 -3.20 -8.38 -7.24
CA PHE A 84 -3.69 -7.73 -8.46
C PHE A 84 -4.16 -8.74 -9.50
N MET A 85 -3.36 -9.79 -9.78
CA MET A 85 -3.76 -10.86 -10.68
C MET A 85 -5.04 -11.56 -10.19
N TYR A 86 -5.09 -11.87 -8.89
CA TYR A 86 -6.26 -12.52 -8.30
C TYR A 86 -7.51 -11.65 -8.41
N ILE A 87 -7.42 -10.37 -8.05
CA ILE A 87 -8.55 -9.42 -8.11
C ILE A 87 -9.05 -9.23 -9.53
N LEU A 88 -8.15 -9.04 -10.50
CA LEU A 88 -8.51 -8.85 -11.91
C LEU A 88 -9.25 -10.05 -12.48
N ASN A 89 -8.87 -11.27 -12.08
CA ASN A 89 -9.50 -12.50 -12.57
C ASN A 89 -10.80 -12.82 -11.83
N THR A 90 -10.83 -12.60 -10.51
CA THR A 90 -11.96 -13.06 -9.67
C THR A 90 -13.07 -12.03 -9.57
N TYR A 91 -12.74 -10.74 -9.62
CA TYR A 91 -13.67 -9.63 -9.41
C TYR A 91 -13.74 -8.67 -10.62
N PRO A 92 -14.19 -9.14 -11.78
CA PRO A 92 -14.19 -8.31 -13.01
C PRO A 92 -15.06 -7.05 -12.90
N ALA A 93 -16.04 -7.05 -11.98
CA ALA A 93 -16.93 -5.92 -11.75
C ALA A 93 -16.45 -4.94 -10.66
N CYS A 94 -15.32 -5.20 -9.96
CA CYS A 94 -14.84 -4.26 -8.96
C CYS A 94 -14.31 -2.97 -9.61
N ALA A 95 -14.42 -1.86 -8.91
CA ALA A 95 -13.88 -0.58 -9.34
C ALA A 95 -12.35 -0.53 -9.22
N GLY A 96 -11.81 -1.20 -8.19
CA GLY A 96 -10.38 -1.26 -7.93
C GLY A 96 -10.04 -1.77 -6.54
N VAL A 97 -8.82 -1.50 -6.12
CA VAL A 97 -8.26 -1.96 -4.84
C VAL A 97 -7.71 -0.79 -4.04
N VAL A 98 -7.85 -0.86 -2.72
CA VAL A 98 -7.08 -0.04 -1.77
C VAL A 98 -6.18 -0.97 -0.96
N THR A 99 -4.87 -0.74 -1.01
CA THR A 99 -3.89 -1.51 -0.22
C THR A 99 -3.73 -0.90 1.16
N VAL A 100 -3.57 -1.74 2.18
CA VAL A 100 -3.46 -1.33 3.59
C VAL A 100 -2.39 -2.18 4.27
N ASP A 101 -1.54 -1.59 5.09
CA ASP A 101 -0.56 -2.35 5.89
C ASP A 101 -1.24 -3.08 7.07
N ALA A 102 -0.68 -4.24 7.46
CA ALA A 102 -1.23 -5.11 8.50
C ALA A 102 -0.92 -4.64 9.93
N ASP A 103 -0.17 -3.54 10.10
CA ASP A 103 0.39 -3.07 11.37
C ASP A 103 -0.55 -2.17 12.21
N GLY A 104 -1.75 -1.89 11.69
CA GLY A 104 -2.76 -1.07 12.36
C GLY A 104 -2.52 0.44 12.29
N GLN A 105 -1.57 0.91 11.49
CA GLN A 105 -1.26 2.34 11.39
C GLN A 105 -2.25 3.13 10.52
N HIS A 106 -3.11 2.46 9.75
CA HIS A 106 -4.11 3.10 8.90
C HIS A 106 -5.51 3.01 9.50
N LYS A 107 -6.13 4.16 9.76
CA LYS A 107 -7.52 4.22 10.23
C LYS A 107 -8.49 3.84 9.12
N ALA A 108 -9.56 3.12 9.45
CA ALA A 108 -10.57 2.68 8.48
C ALA A 108 -11.21 3.85 7.71
N LYS A 109 -11.45 4.98 8.38
CA LYS A 109 -11.94 6.21 7.73
C LYS A 109 -10.99 6.77 6.66
N ASP A 110 -9.67 6.65 6.85
CA ASP A 110 -8.67 7.10 5.87
C ASP A 110 -8.62 6.15 4.67
N VAL A 111 -8.80 4.84 4.92
CA VAL A 111 -8.98 3.84 3.86
C VAL A 111 -10.23 4.13 3.04
N ALA A 112 -11.35 4.51 3.70
CA ALA A 112 -12.60 4.90 3.03
C ALA A 112 -12.43 6.19 2.22
N ALA A 113 -11.66 7.17 2.72
CA ALA A 113 -11.33 8.38 1.98
C ALA A 113 -10.52 8.08 0.71
N CYS A 114 -9.52 7.17 0.79
CA CYS A 114 -8.77 6.71 -0.38
C CYS A 114 -9.66 5.94 -1.37
N ALA A 115 -10.59 5.10 -0.88
CA ALA A 115 -11.56 4.40 -1.74
C ALA A 115 -12.48 5.40 -2.46
N ARG A 116 -12.93 6.45 -1.79
CA ARG A 116 -13.72 7.51 -2.41
C ARG A 116 -12.93 8.24 -3.49
N ALA A 117 -11.70 8.64 -3.18
CA ALA A 117 -10.83 9.31 -4.15
C ALA A 117 -10.54 8.44 -5.38
N LEU A 118 -10.39 7.11 -5.19
CA LEU A 118 -10.24 6.15 -6.28
C LEU A 118 -11.45 6.17 -7.22
N LEU A 119 -12.67 6.18 -6.67
CA LEU A 119 -13.89 6.20 -7.48
C LEU A 119 -14.09 7.53 -8.21
N ASP A 120 -13.77 8.63 -7.56
CA ASP A 120 -13.87 9.97 -8.14
C ASP A 120 -12.77 10.22 -9.20
N HIS A 121 -11.63 9.50 -9.12
CA HIS A 121 -10.47 9.67 -9.98
C HIS A 121 -9.86 8.33 -10.44
N PRO A 122 -10.58 7.51 -11.21
CA PRO A 122 -10.17 6.14 -11.56
C PRO A 122 -8.89 6.05 -12.42
N ASP A 123 -8.50 7.14 -13.06
CA ASP A 123 -7.25 7.22 -13.85
C ASP A 123 -6.03 7.62 -13.02
N SER A 124 -6.20 7.91 -11.72
CA SER A 124 -5.15 8.39 -10.83
C SER A 124 -4.68 7.31 -9.86
N LEU A 125 -3.37 7.27 -9.58
CA LEU A 125 -2.84 6.57 -8.42
C LEU A 125 -3.16 7.39 -7.18
N ILE A 126 -3.94 6.83 -6.26
CA ILE A 126 -4.28 7.48 -4.99
C ILE A 126 -3.24 7.10 -3.94
N LEU A 127 -2.74 8.07 -3.18
CA LEU A 127 -1.81 7.88 -2.08
C LEU A 127 -2.41 8.46 -0.80
N GLY A 128 -2.53 7.66 0.24
CA GLY A 128 -2.83 8.14 1.58
C GLY A 128 -1.56 8.72 2.21
N CYS A 129 -1.46 10.04 2.31
CA CYS A 129 -0.24 10.72 2.69
C CYS A 129 -0.31 11.27 4.12
N ARG A 130 0.68 10.91 4.93
CA ARG A 130 0.86 11.40 6.31
C ARG A 130 1.44 12.82 6.30
N ASP A 131 1.01 13.64 7.25
CA ASP A 131 1.67 14.93 7.49
C ASP A 131 2.87 14.76 8.43
N PHE A 132 4.07 14.80 7.86
CA PHE A 132 5.31 14.71 8.64
C PHE A 132 5.70 16.00 9.38
N ASN A 133 4.91 17.07 9.27
CA ASN A 133 5.12 18.31 10.00
C ASN A 133 4.37 18.36 11.34
N GLU A 134 3.46 17.40 11.57
CA GLU A 134 2.72 17.32 12.85
C GLU A 134 3.65 17.08 14.04
N SER A 135 3.23 17.59 15.19
CA SER A 135 3.90 17.37 16.48
C SER A 135 3.75 15.89 16.86
N GLY A 136 4.88 15.22 17.17
CA GLY A 136 4.88 13.79 17.53
C GLY A 136 5.48 12.86 16.49
N VAL A 137 5.73 13.33 15.28
CA VAL A 137 6.43 12.54 14.25
C VAL A 137 7.88 12.30 14.69
N PRO A 138 8.35 11.03 14.79
CA PRO A 138 9.74 10.73 15.11
C PRO A 138 10.72 11.42 14.13
N ALA A 139 11.79 12.03 14.65
CA ALA A 139 12.77 12.76 13.84
C ALA A 139 13.38 11.88 12.74
N ARG A 140 13.56 10.58 13.00
CA ARG A 140 14.06 9.59 12.04
C ARG A 140 13.11 9.40 10.85
N SER A 141 11.81 9.27 11.11
CA SER A 141 10.77 9.14 10.06
C SER A 141 10.70 10.41 9.22
N ARG A 142 10.74 11.58 9.86
CA ARG A 142 10.75 12.89 9.20
C ARG A 142 11.98 13.07 8.31
N PHE A 143 13.16 12.70 8.80
CA PHE A 143 14.41 12.77 8.02
C PHE A 143 14.38 11.81 6.82
N GLY A 144 14.00 10.55 7.04
CA GLY A 144 13.92 9.53 5.98
C GLY A 144 12.96 9.93 4.86
N ASN A 145 11.75 10.38 5.21
CA ASN A 145 10.79 10.84 4.21
C ASN A 145 11.29 12.09 3.46
N ARG A 146 11.87 13.08 4.17
CA ARG A 146 12.43 14.28 3.53
C ARG A 146 13.55 13.96 2.54
N LEU A 147 14.44 13.03 2.90
CA LEU A 147 15.53 12.60 2.02
C LEU A 147 14.95 11.91 0.77
N THR A 148 14.08 10.93 0.95
CA THR A 148 13.47 10.19 -0.16
C THR A 148 12.67 11.10 -1.08
N ARG A 149 11.88 12.03 -0.53
CA ARG A 149 11.16 13.05 -1.32
C ARG A 149 12.08 13.90 -2.19
N ARG A 150 13.21 14.37 -1.62
CA ARG A 150 14.19 15.17 -2.38
C ARG A 150 14.81 14.36 -3.52
N VAL A 151 15.13 13.10 -3.25
CA VAL A 151 15.67 12.19 -4.25
C VAL A 151 14.65 11.97 -5.37
N PHE A 152 13.39 11.66 -5.04
CA PHE A 152 12.33 11.50 -6.03
C PHE A 152 12.07 12.78 -6.84
N SER A 153 11.99 13.93 -6.18
CA SER A 153 11.78 15.21 -6.84
C SER A 153 12.93 15.55 -7.80
N PHE A 154 14.16 15.27 -7.39
CA PHE A 154 15.34 15.53 -8.23
C PHE A 154 15.44 14.57 -9.42
N LEU A 155 15.20 13.27 -9.18
CA LEU A 155 15.42 12.22 -10.18
C LEU A 155 14.26 12.04 -11.15
N CYS A 156 13.04 12.05 -10.63
CA CYS A 156 11.83 11.76 -11.40
C CYS A 156 10.99 13.02 -11.66
N GLY A 157 11.30 14.15 -11.03
CA GLY A 157 10.47 15.36 -11.10
C GLY A 157 9.18 15.26 -10.29
N LEU A 158 8.95 14.13 -9.62
CA LEU A 158 7.74 13.85 -8.85
C LEU A 158 7.72 14.62 -7.53
N LYS A 159 6.63 15.34 -7.29
CA LYS A 159 6.37 16.06 -6.03
C LYS A 159 5.32 15.28 -5.23
N VAL A 160 5.75 14.25 -4.52
CA VAL A 160 4.91 13.44 -3.64
C VAL A 160 5.28 13.71 -2.19
N SER A 161 4.29 13.90 -1.30
CA SER A 161 4.52 14.26 0.11
C SER A 161 4.91 13.05 0.98
N ASP A 162 4.42 11.85 0.65
CA ASP A 162 4.77 10.58 1.31
C ASP A 162 5.04 9.49 0.27
N THR A 163 6.31 9.23 -0.01
CA THR A 163 6.73 8.22 -0.98
C THR A 163 6.71 6.80 -0.42
N GLN A 164 6.59 6.66 0.90
CA GLN A 164 6.70 5.37 1.60
C GLN A 164 5.36 4.83 2.11
N THR A 165 4.27 5.52 1.79
CA THR A 165 2.95 5.06 2.21
C THR A 165 2.57 3.73 1.57
N GLY A 166 2.07 2.79 2.39
CA GLY A 166 1.45 1.54 1.92
C GLY A 166 -0.04 1.68 1.64
N LEU A 167 -0.67 2.80 2.04
CA LEU A 167 -2.06 3.08 1.75
C LEU A 167 -2.21 3.68 0.36
N ARG A 168 -2.63 2.86 -0.61
CA ARG A 168 -2.72 3.24 -2.03
C ARG A 168 -4.02 2.77 -2.65
N GLY A 169 -4.65 3.62 -3.45
CA GLY A 169 -5.83 3.28 -4.24
C GLY A 169 -5.52 3.17 -5.73
N MET A 170 -6.01 2.12 -6.39
CA MET A 170 -5.77 1.85 -7.81
C MET A 170 -7.00 1.24 -8.46
N SER A 171 -7.39 1.77 -9.63
CA SER A 171 -8.39 1.13 -10.48
C SER A 171 -7.85 -0.15 -11.13
N LYS A 172 -8.73 -0.92 -11.76
CA LYS A 172 -8.33 -2.11 -12.54
C LYS A 172 -7.27 -1.80 -13.58
N ARG A 173 -7.47 -0.70 -14.33
CA ARG A 173 -6.52 -0.23 -15.35
C ARG A 173 -5.13 0.02 -14.75
N LEU A 174 -5.06 0.62 -13.55
CA LEU A 174 -3.79 0.86 -12.90
C LEU A 174 -3.17 -0.44 -12.37
N MET A 175 -3.97 -1.36 -11.81
CA MET A 175 -3.45 -2.68 -11.44
C MET A 175 -2.80 -3.39 -12.63
N GLU A 176 -3.46 -3.41 -13.80
CA GLU A 176 -2.92 -3.98 -15.04
C GLU A 176 -1.60 -3.28 -15.44
N ALA A 177 -1.55 -1.96 -15.36
CA ALA A 177 -0.36 -1.18 -15.67
C ALA A 177 0.82 -1.47 -14.74
N PHE A 178 0.54 -1.78 -13.46
CA PHE A 178 1.56 -2.05 -12.47
C PHE A 178 1.98 -3.52 -12.37
N LEU A 179 1.22 -4.47 -12.89
CA LEU A 179 1.59 -5.90 -12.88
C LEU A 179 3.00 -6.19 -13.42
N PRO A 180 3.46 -5.59 -14.57
CA PRO A 180 4.80 -5.86 -15.09
C PRO A 180 5.91 -5.08 -14.39
N VAL A 181 5.58 -4.20 -13.44
CA VAL A 181 6.58 -3.41 -12.71
C VAL A 181 7.50 -4.34 -11.92
N LYS A 182 8.79 -4.07 -12.00
CA LYS A 182 9.81 -4.87 -11.30
C LYS A 182 9.82 -4.58 -9.80
N GLY A 183 10.27 -5.58 -9.04
CA GLY A 183 10.42 -5.50 -7.58
C GLY A 183 9.59 -6.57 -6.88
N GLU A 184 10.20 -7.16 -5.87
CA GLU A 184 9.58 -8.26 -5.11
C GLU A 184 9.23 -7.83 -3.68
N ARG A 185 9.90 -6.78 -3.18
CA ARG A 185 9.75 -6.28 -1.81
C ARG A 185 9.27 -4.82 -1.80
N PHE A 186 9.79 -4.00 -0.89
CA PHE A 186 9.40 -2.60 -0.73
C PHE A 186 9.76 -1.71 -1.93
N GLU A 187 10.77 -2.10 -2.72
CA GLU A 187 11.15 -1.41 -3.95
C GLU A 187 10.04 -1.41 -5.02
N TYR A 188 9.14 -2.38 -4.99
CA TYR A 188 8.01 -2.44 -5.91
C TYR A 188 7.11 -1.20 -5.81
N GLU A 189 6.80 -0.78 -4.59
CA GLU A 189 5.96 0.40 -4.35
C GLU A 189 6.64 1.69 -4.84
N MET A 190 7.97 1.74 -4.77
CA MET A 190 8.74 2.86 -5.32
C MET A 190 8.74 2.82 -6.85
N ASN A 191 8.92 1.64 -7.44
CA ASN A 191 8.88 1.47 -8.89
C ASN A 191 7.49 1.78 -9.47
N MET A 192 6.41 1.54 -8.73
CA MET A 192 5.06 1.98 -9.13
C MET A 192 4.97 3.51 -9.26
N LEU A 193 5.62 4.29 -8.40
CA LEU A 193 5.65 5.75 -8.52
C LEU A 193 6.43 6.21 -9.77
N ILE A 194 7.56 5.54 -10.05
CA ILE A 194 8.36 5.80 -11.25
C ILE A 194 7.55 5.46 -12.51
N GLU A 195 6.91 4.28 -12.54
CA GLU A 195 6.07 3.84 -13.64
C GLU A 195 4.88 4.79 -13.88
N ALA A 196 4.28 5.31 -12.78
CA ALA A 196 3.22 6.30 -12.88
C ALA A 196 3.71 7.59 -13.56
N ASP A 197 4.92 8.06 -13.22
CA ASP A 197 5.53 9.23 -13.87
C ASP A 197 5.85 8.95 -15.36
N GLU A 198 6.47 7.81 -15.65
CA GLU A 198 6.82 7.43 -17.02
C GLU A 198 5.60 7.31 -17.94
N ARG A 199 4.49 6.79 -17.41
CA ARG A 199 3.21 6.68 -18.12
C ARG A 199 2.35 7.94 -18.04
N GLN A 200 2.82 9.00 -17.38
CA GLN A 200 2.07 10.23 -17.15
C GLN A 200 0.72 9.98 -16.46
N LEU A 201 0.65 8.98 -15.58
CA LEU A 201 -0.53 8.71 -14.75
C LEU A 201 -0.62 9.77 -13.66
N PRO A 202 -1.77 10.40 -13.46
CA PRO A 202 -1.94 11.36 -12.37
C PRO A 202 -1.76 10.68 -11.01
N ILE A 203 -1.11 11.38 -10.07
CA ILE A 203 -1.01 10.98 -8.67
C ILE A 203 -1.84 11.95 -7.85
N ARG A 204 -2.70 11.43 -6.96
CA ARG A 204 -3.51 12.22 -6.04
C ARG A 204 -3.24 11.82 -4.61
N GLU A 205 -2.97 12.82 -3.79
CA GLU A 205 -2.71 12.65 -2.37
C GLU A 205 -4.00 12.88 -1.57
N VAL A 206 -4.28 11.96 -0.66
CA VAL A 206 -5.36 12.06 0.33
C VAL A 206 -4.69 12.22 1.70
N PRO A 207 -4.91 13.32 2.41
CA PRO A 207 -4.38 13.49 3.76
C PRO A 207 -4.95 12.41 4.69
N ILE A 208 -4.07 11.76 5.46
CA ILE A 208 -4.46 10.74 6.43
C ILE A 208 -3.88 11.05 7.80
N GLU A 209 -4.54 10.56 8.84
CA GLU A 209 -4.03 10.65 10.19
C GLU A 209 -2.84 9.72 10.38
N THR A 210 -1.79 10.21 11.03
CA THR A 210 -0.63 9.40 11.36
C THR A 210 -0.84 8.72 12.71
N VAL A 211 -0.88 7.39 12.72
CA VAL A 211 -0.94 6.60 13.95
C VAL A 211 0.44 5.98 14.20
N TYR A 212 1.08 6.38 15.28
CA TYR A 212 2.34 5.77 15.72
C TYR A 212 2.03 4.75 16.82
N ILE A 213 2.23 3.47 16.50
CA ILE A 213 2.05 2.37 17.46
C ILE A 213 3.44 1.87 17.85
N GLU A 214 3.76 1.89 19.16
CA GLU A 214 4.98 1.30 19.75
C GLU A 214 6.28 1.66 19.00
N GLU A 215 6.49 2.95 18.70
CA GLU A 215 7.69 3.45 18.01
C GLU A 215 8.04 2.70 16.71
N ASN A 216 7.02 2.15 16.01
CA ASN A 216 7.17 1.37 14.77
C ASN A 216 7.92 0.01 14.93
N ARG A 217 7.91 -0.59 16.11
CA ARG A 217 8.56 -1.90 16.35
C ARG A 217 7.94 -3.04 15.55
N SER A 218 6.70 -2.89 15.09
CA SER A 218 5.99 -3.89 14.26
C SER A 218 6.28 -3.78 12.76
N SER A 219 7.04 -2.80 12.31
CA SER A 219 7.42 -2.68 10.91
C SER A 219 8.52 -3.67 10.54
N HIS A 220 8.26 -4.54 9.57
CA HIS A 220 9.27 -5.45 8.99
C HIS A 220 10.28 -4.72 8.07
N PHE A 221 10.21 -3.40 7.97
CA PHE A 221 11.16 -2.59 7.23
C PHE A 221 12.54 -2.58 7.92
N ASN A 222 13.53 -3.17 7.27
CA ASN A 222 14.93 -3.07 7.72
C ASN A 222 15.54 -1.77 7.19
N PRO A 223 15.82 -0.77 8.07
CA PRO A 223 16.23 0.56 7.63
C PRO A 223 17.51 0.59 6.80
N LEU A 224 18.42 -0.37 6.99
CA LEU A 224 19.67 -0.44 6.24
C LEU A 224 19.49 -1.20 4.92
N LEU A 225 18.99 -2.43 4.96
CA LEU A 225 18.88 -3.29 3.78
C LEU A 225 17.81 -2.79 2.80
N ASP A 226 16.65 -2.37 3.30
CA ASP A 226 15.58 -1.90 2.44
C ASP A 226 15.86 -0.49 1.90
N SER A 227 16.57 0.36 2.67
CA SER A 227 17.09 1.61 2.12
C SER A 227 18.08 1.38 0.98
N VAL A 228 19.03 0.44 1.13
CA VAL A 228 19.96 0.10 0.04
C VAL A 228 19.21 -0.39 -1.20
N ARG A 229 18.18 -1.22 -1.03
CA ARG A 229 17.34 -1.68 -2.15
C ARG A 229 16.59 -0.52 -2.81
N VAL A 230 15.97 0.35 -2.02
CA VAL A 230 15.31 1.56 -2.51
C VAL A 230 16.30 2.45 -3.27
N TYR A 231 17.51 2.66 -2.75
CA TYR A 231 18.53 3.46 -3.45
C TYR A 231 19.10 2.75 -4.69
N SER A 232 19.15 1.41 -4.71
CA SER A 232 19.54 0.64 -5.90
C SER A 232 18.54 0.80 -7.06
N VAL A 233 17.26 1.00 -6.76
CA VAL A 233 16.23 1.35 -7.77
C VAL A 233 16.61 2.64 -8.48
N PHE A 234 17.02 3.67 -7.74
CA PHE A 234 17.47 4.92 -8.34
C PHE A 234 18.72 4.73 -9.20
N ALA A 235 19.70 3.94 -8.74
CA ALA A 235 20.90 3.67 -9.52
C ALA A 235 20.59 2.93 -10.82
N SER A 236 19.63 1.99 -10.83
CA SER A 236 19.20 1.30 -12.05
C SER A 236 18.39 2.21 -12.97
N PHE A 237 17.54 3.08 -12.42
CA PHE A 237 16.80 4.07 -13.18
C PHE A 237 17.76 5.06 -13.91
N PHE A 238 18.83 5.50 -13.25
CA PHE A 238 19.86 6.33 -13.88
C PHE A 238 20.53 5.66 -15.08
N LYS A 239 20.80 4.35 -14.98
CA LYS A 239 21.43 3.60 -16.08
C LYS A 239 20.51 3.40 -17.27
N SER A 240 19.20 3.33 -17.06
CA SER A 240 18.22 3.00 -18.12
C SER A 240 17.61 4.22 -18.79
N SER A 241 17.47 5.34 -18.09
CA SER A 241 16.65 6.46 -18.59
C SER A 241 17.42 7.53 -19.37
N GLY A 242 18.76 7.57 -19.33
CA GLY A 242 19.56 8.60 -20.02
C GLY A 242 19.22 10.06 -19.64
N ARG A 243 18.23 10.26 -18.74
CA ARG A 243 17.63 11.57 -18.41
C ARG A 243 18.54 12.53 -17.64
N VAL A 244 19.66 12.04 -17.12
CA VAL A 244 20.58 12.87 -16.30
C VAL A 244 21.38 13.86 -17.15
N VAL A 245 21.58 13.59 -18.42
CA VAL A 245 22.41 14.45 -19.31
C VAL A 245 21.69 15.72 -19.76
N SER A 246 20.36 15.79 -19.66
CA SER A 246 19.57 16.94 -20.16
C SER A 246 19.11 17.94 -19.08
N ARG A 247 19.40 17.69 -17.79
CA ARG A 247 19.00 18.57 -16.65
C ARG A 247 20.17 19.11 -15.82
N LEU A 248 21.43 18.83 -16.21
CA LEU A 248 22.65 19.49 -15.76
C LEU A 248 23.12 20.48 -16.82
#